data_271c4a0ed8af0ffcca9c7981aa802f2d
#
_entry.id   271c4a0ed8af0ffcca9c7981aa802f2d
#
_cell.length_a   1.000
_cell.length_b   1.000
_cell.length_c   1.000
_cell.angle_alpha   90.00
_cell.angle_beta   90.00
_cell.angle_gamma   90.00
#
_symmetry.space_group_name_H-M   'P 1'
#
loop_
_entity.id
_entity.type
_entity.pdbx_description
1 polymer ?
#
loop_
_entity_poly.entity_id
_entity_poly.type
_entity_poly.pdbx_seq_one_letter_code
_entity_poly.pdbx_strand_id
1 'polypeptide(L)'
;MYKRQGMDNYHKYYNDDILWALDRLKPIYKEALLLQQAGYKIGEIMEITYRNGTLQTRNVETVKSRLFLAKTQLRKLLTRDGEKRVD
;
A
#
# COMPACT_ATOMS: atom_id res chain seq x y z
N MET A 1 11.81 4.19 20.32
CA MET A 1 11.82 3.88 19.82
C MET A 1 11.55 3.61 19.13
N TYR A 2 11.18 3.87 18.61
CA TYR A 2 11.01 3.48 17.97
C TYR A 2 10.69 3.68 16.92
N LYS A 3 10.24 4.47 16.36
CA LYS A 3 10.02 4.86 15.36
C LYS A 3 10.85 4.55 14.27
N ARG A 4 11.90 4.76 14.25
CA ARG A 4 12.84 4.27 13.41
C ARG A 4 12.69 2.82 13.23
N GLN A 5 12.07 2.16 14.16
CA GLN A 5 11.76 0.79 14.07
C GLN A 5 10.82 0.49 12.94
N GLY A 6 9.94 1.41 12.63
CA GLY A 6 9.05 1.25 11.49
C GLY A 6 9.82 1.16 10.19
N MET A 7 10.87 1.95 10.07
CA MET A 7 11.71 1.93 8.89
C MET A 7 12.46 0.61 8.78
N ASP A 8 13.00 0.13 9.88
CA ASP A 8 13.71 -1.13 9.89
C ASP A 8 12.80 -2.27 9.51
N ASN A 9 11.58 -2.27 10.05
CA ASN A 9 10.61 -3.30 9.73
C ASN A 9 10.21 -3.25 8.27
N TYR A 10 10.12 -2.07 7.72
CA TYR A 10 9.76 -1.88 6.34
C TYR A 10 10.76 -2.59 5.43
N HIS A 11 12.04 -2.34 5.63
CA HIS A 11 13.09 -2.98 4.84
C HIS A 11 13.22 -4.46 5.12
N LYS A 12 12.82 -4.88 6.30
CA LYS A 12 12.89 -6.27 6.68
C LYS A 12 11.86 -7.12 5.92
N TYR A 13 10.68 -6.56 5.70
CA TYR A 13 9.58 -7.29 5.08
C TYR A 13 9.43 -7.06 3.59
N TYR A 14 10.10 -6.05 3.05
CA TYR A 14 10.00 -5.74 1.64
C TYR A 14 11.38 -5.79 1.01
N ASN A 15 11.49 -6.52 -0.09
CA ASN A 15 12.75 -6.52 -0.85
C ASN A 15 12.73 -5.33 -1.81
N ASP A 16 13.86 -5.12 -2.50
CA ASP A 16 14.01 -3.97 -3.38
C ASP A 16 13.00 -3.97 -4.53
N ASP A 17 12.66 -5.16 -5.02
CA ASP A 17 11.71 -5.26 -6.12
C ASP A 17 10.33 -4.85 -5.69
N ILE A 18 9.93 -5.23 -4.48
CA ILE A 18 8.63 -4.82 -3.94
C ILE A 18 8.61 -3.31 -3.73
N LEU A 19 9.69 -2.74 -3.19
CA LEU A 19 9.76 -1.30 -2.99
C LEU A 19 9.70 -0.56 -4.33
N TRP A 20 10.39 -1.08 -5.34
CA TRP A 20 10.33 -0.51 -6.69
C TRP A 20 8.89 -0.52 -7.21
N ALA A 21 8.19 -1.63 -7.04
CA ALA A 21 6.81 -1.75 -7.52
C ALA A 21 5.87 -0.81 -6.77
N LEU A 22 6.05 -0.68 -5.46
CA LEU A 22 5.24 0.24 -4.67
C LEU A 22 5.41 1.67 -5.15
N ASP A 23 6.62 2.05 -5.55
CA ASP A 23 6.88 3.40 -6.04
C ASP A 23 6.20 3.67 -7.38
N ARG A 24 5.79 2.63 -8.10
CA ARG A 24 5.10 2.78 -9.37
C ARG A 24 3.60 2.99 -9.20
N LEU A 25 3.10 2.72 -8.01
CA LEU A 25 1.68 2.91 -7.75
C LEU A 25 1.37 4.39 -7.58
N LYS A 26 0.13 4.76 -7.90
CA LYS A 26 -0.32 6.12 -7.59
C LYS A 26 -0.28 6.29 -6.07
N PRO A 27 0.01 7.51 -5.59
CA PRO A 27 0.10 7.74 -4.15
C PRO A 27 -1.11 7.27 -3.36
N ILE A 28 -2.32 7.44 -3.89
CA ILE A 28 -3.53 7.03 -3.17
C ILE A 28 -3.62 5.51 -3.03
N TYR A 29 -3.14 4.77 -4.02
CA TYR A 29 -3.14 3.31 -3.96
C TYR A 29 -2.06 2.82 -3.02
N LYS A 30 -0.88 3.43 -3.11
CA LYS A 30 0.23 3.08 -2.25
C LYS A 30 -0.13 3.34 -0.79
N GLU A 31 -0.74 4.48 -0.51
CA GLU A 31 -1.14 4.82 0.84
C GLU A 31 -2.09 3.78 1.43
N ALA A 32 -3.13 3.43 0.68
CA ALA A 32 -4.11 2.46 1.16
C ALA A 32 -3.45 1.11 1.42
N LEU A 33 -2.58 0.68 0.51
CA LEU A 33 -1.93 -0.61 0.65
C LEU A 33 -0.98 -0.65 1.84
N LEU A 34 -0.21 0.41 2.04
CA LEU A 34 0.72 0.47 3.16
C LEU A 34 -0.03 0.49 4.49
N LEU A 35 -1.15 1.18 4.55
CA LEU A 35 -1.96 1.19 5.77
C LEU A 35 -2.52 -0.20 6.05
N GLN A 36 -2.94 -0.91 5.01
CA GLN A 36 -3.42 -2.28 5.21
C GLN A 36 -2.30 -3.19 5.71
N GLN A 37 -1.11 -3.05 5.16
CA GLN A 37 0.03 -3.84 5.59
C GLN A 37 0.45 -3.52 7.01
N ALA A 38 0.18 -2.31 7.45
CA ALA A 38 0.48 -1.91 8.83
C ALA A 38 -0.54 -2.46 9.82
N GLY A 39 -1.60 -3.10 9.33
CA GLY A 39 -2.57 -3.75 10.20
C GLY A 39 -3.88 -3.00 10.37
N TYR A 40 -4.06 -1.87 9.68
CA TYR A 40 -5.31 -1.13 9.79
C TYR A 40 -6.42 -1.83 9.02
N LYS A 41 -7.60 -1.79 9.58
CA LYS A 41 -8.78 -2.34 8.93
C LYS A 41 -9.34 -1.32 7.93
N ILE A 42 -10.20 -1.79 7.04
CA ILE A 42 -10.72 -0.94 5.97
C ILE A 42 -11.38 0.31 6.51
N GLY A 43 -12.19 0.18 7.57
CA GLY A 43 -12.82 1.35 8.18
C GLY A 43 -11.82 2.35 8.74
N GLU A 44 -10.73 1.84 9.31
CA GLU A 44 -9.68 2.70 9.83
C GLU A 44 -8.93 3.40 8.70
N ILE A 45 -8.66 2.67 7.62
CA ILE A 45 -8.00 3.26 6.46
C ILE A 45 -8.86 4.37 5.89
N MET A 46 -10.17 4.15 5.84
CA MET A 46 -11.10 5.17 5.38
C MET A 46 -10.97 6.44 6.21
N GLU A 47 -10.98 6.32 7.53
CA GLU A 47 -10.88 7.49 8.39
C GLU A 47 -9.54 8.20 8.24
N ILE A 48 -8.46 7.44 8.16
CA ILE A 48 -7.13 8.02 8.04
C ILE A 48 -7.00 8.78 6.72
N THR A 49 -7.41 8.17 5.62
CA THR A 49 -7.28 8.81 4.32
C THR A 49 -8.24 9.98 4.17
N TYR A 50 -9.40 9.91 4.82
CA TYR A 50 -10.33 11.03 4.83
C TYR A 50 -9.70 12.23 5.55
N ARG A 51 -9.08 11.99 6.70
CA ARG A 51 -8.42 13.06 7.44
C ARG A 51 -7.21 13.60 6.71
N ASN A 52 -6.52 12.77 5.97
CA ASN A 52 -5.35 13.19 5.20
C ASN A 52 -5.71 13.96 3.95
N GLY A 53 -7.00 13.99 3.59
CA GLY A 53 -7.43 14.70 2.40
C GLY A 53 -7.30 13.90 1.11
N THR A 54 -6.91 12.64 1.20
CA THR A 54 -6.76 11.81 0.00
C THR A 54 -8.01 11.01 -0.32
N LEU A 55 -9.00 11.07 0.57
CA LEU A 55 -10.33 10.48 0.35
C LEU A 55 -11.35 11.58 0.51
N GLN A 56 -12.20 11.78 -0.50
CA GLN A 56 -13.12 12.91 -0.52
C GLN A 56 -14.34 12.71 0.38
N THR A 57 -14.79 11.48 0.51
CA THR A 57 -15.95 11.15 1.33
C THR A 57 -15.65 9.89 2.14
N ARG A 58 -16.40 9.71 3.24
CA ARG A 58 -16.23 8.50 4.06
C ARG A 58 -16.91 7.33 3.40
N ASN A 59 -16.25 6.76 2.42
CA ASN A 59 -16.80 5.66 1.64
C ASN A 59 -15.83 4.48 1.64
N VAL A 60 -16.18 3.42 2.37
CA VAL A 60 -15.32 2.24 2.47
C VAL A 60 -15.17 1.53 1.12
N GLU A 61 -16.17 1.64 0.24
CA GLU A 61 -16.07 1.01 -1.06
C GLU A 61 -14.94 1.60 -1.88
N THR A 62 -14.69 2.90 -1.74
CA THR A 62 -13.56 3.54 -2.40
C THR A 62 -12.24 2.95 -1.90
N VAL A 63 -12.14 2.71 -0.59
CA VAL A 63 -10.95 2.10 -0.02
C VAL A 63 -10.75 0.70 -0.56
N LYS A 64 -11.82 -0.09 -0.62
CA LYS A 64 -11.76 -1.44 -1.16
C LYS A 64 -11.28 -1.42 -2.61
N SER A 65 -11.80 -0.48 -3.40
CA SER A 65 -11.41 -0.35 -4.79
C SER A 65 -9.93 0.01 -4.92
N ARG A 66 -9.46 0.94 -4.09
CA ARG A 66 -8.05 1.33 -4.10
C ARG A 66 -7.15 0.14 -3.77
N LEU A 67 -7.53 -0.66 -2.77
CA LEU A 67 -6.76 -1.83 -2.40
C LEU A 67 -6.75 -2.87 -3.52
N PHE A 68 -7.90 -3.07 -4.14
CA PHE A 68 -7.99 -4.02 -5.25
C PHE A 68 -7.10 -3.58 -6.41
N LEU A 69 -7.17 -2.29 -6.76
CA LEU A 69 -6.37 -1.78 -7.87
C LEU A 69 -4.88 -1.80 -7.55
N ALA A 70 -4.53 -1.47 -6.30
CA ALA A 70 -3.14 -1.51 -5.88
C ALA A 70 -2.57 -2.92 -6.03
N LYS A 71 -3.31 -3.91 -5.54
CA LYS A 71 -2.86 -5.30 -5.62
C LYS A 71 -2.81 -5.78 -7.06
N THR A 72 -3.75 -5.35 -7.88
CA THR A 72 -3.76 -5.71 -9.30
C THR A 72 -2.53 -5.15 -10.00
N GLN A 73 -2.18 -3.89 -9.70
CA GLN A 73 -1.00 -3.28 -10.28
C GLN A 73 0.27 -4.00 -9.84
N LEU A 74 0.34 -4.35 -8.56
CA LEU A 74 1.51 -5.08 -8.07
C LEU A 74 1.68 -6.42 -8.79
N ARG A 75 0.58 -7.12 -9.02
CA ARG A 75 0.65 -8.39 -9.72
C ARG A 75 1.16 -8.25 -11.13
N LYS A 76 0.93 -7.09 -11.75
CA LYS A 76 1.45 -6.83 -13.10
C LYS A 76 2.93 -6.51 -13.07
N LEU A 77 3.41 -5.94 -11.99
CA LEU A 77 4.80 -5.51 -11.88
C LEU A 77 5.72 -6.56 -11.29
N LEU A 78 5.16 -7.49 -10.52
CA LEU A 78 5.94 -8.48 -9.78
C LEU A 78 5.56 -9.89 -10.19
N THR A 79 6.52 -10.81 -10.02
CA THR A 79 6.25 -12.22 -10.20
C THR A 79 5.54 -12.74 -8.95
N ARG A 80 5.16 -14.02 -9.00
CA ARG A 80 4.52 -14.66 -7.86
C ARG A 80 5.39 -14.59 -6.62
N ASP A 81 6.72 -14.65 -6.80
CA ASP A 81 7.65 -14.64 -5.68
C ASP A 81 7.99 -13.24 -5.19
N GLY A 82 7.37 -12.23 -5.74
CA GLY A 82 7.59 -10.86 -5.31
C GLY A 82 8.81 -10.22 -5.95
N GLU A 83 9.23 -10.72 -7.10
CA GLU A 83 10.35 -10.15 -7.83
C GLU A 83 9.86 -9.33 -9.00
N LYS A 84 10.65 -8.33 -9.39
CA LYS A 84 10.30 -7.48 -10.51
C LYS A 84 10.20 -8.32 -11.79
N ARG A 85 9.11 -8.14 -12.53
CA ARG A 85 8.94 -8.85 -13.79
C ARG A 85 9.91 -8.31 -14.82
N VAL A 86 10.47 -9.21 -15.59
CA VAL A 86 11.38 -8.88 -16.66
C VAL A 86 10.72 -9.33 -17.96
N ASP A 87 10.51 -8.40 -18.84
CA ASP A 87 9.91 -8.74 -20.15
C ASP A 87 10.90 -8.55 -21.25
#